data_7f5a971dcaa4209b0e2528d9f8712491
#
_entry.id   7f5a971dcaa4209b0e2528d9f8712491
#
_cell.length_a   1.000
_cell.length_b   1.000
_cell.length_c   1.000
_cell.angle_alpha   90.00
_cell.angle_beta   90.00
_cell.angle_gamma   90.00
#
_symmetry.space_group_name_H-M   'P 1'
#
loop_
_entity.id
_entity.type
_entity.pdbx_description
1 polymer ?
#
loop_
_entity_poly.entity_id
_entity_poly.type
_entity_poly.pdbx_seq_one_letter_code
_entity_poly.pdbx_strand_id
1 'polypeptide(L)'
;MSTESMTTTGAAVPQAAADGVTNPKGIGLFRMVTTVITLIVGAGVFSLSGDAAAGGASGWAILTAWGISAIGVFCLVMTFFALSRVKPDLKGGIYTYAATGFGDFLGFNSAWGYWISALLCTVSFSALLFGALSYFFPIFGNGTNLYAVIGASCIIWFYAFLVSRGISEVTLINAVITISKFVPLLIGIIAIIFIGAFKPDIFIANLTTGADPSLAFVDQVQTAMMVTIWVFIGIEGAVAISGRAKKAKDVGKATIIAFICVLTLYLTVSILSMGVMPLSELANLENPALALSLIHI
;
A
#
# COMPACT_ATOMS: atom_id res chain seq x y z
N MET A 1 1.16 -60.74 -16.55
CA MET A 1 2.04 -59.67 -16.06
C MET A 1 1.89 -58.53 -17.08
N SER A 2 0.87 -57.71 -16.90
CA SER A 2 0.50 -56.64 -17.81
C SER A 2 0.82 -55.30 -17.15
N THR A 3 1.77 -54.58 -17.73
CA THR A 3 2.16 -53.24 -17.32
C THR A 3 1.22 -52.22 -17.95
N GLU A 4 0.28 -51.68 -17.19
CA GLU A 4 -0.50 -50.52 -17.58
C GLU A 4 0.34 -49.23 -17.41
N SER A 5 0.58 -48.58 -18.52
CA SER A 5 1.19 -47.26 -18.58
C SER A 5 0.15 -46.20 -18.18
N MET A 6 0.33 -45.56 -17.01
CA MET A 6 -0.42 -44.37 -16.61
C MET A 6 0.03 -43.18 -17.48
N THR A 7 -0.73 -42.90 -18.53
CA THR A 7 -0.68 -41.61 -19.24
C THR A 7 -1.42 -40.57 -18.41
N THR A 8 -0.70 -39.67 -17.73
CA THR A 8 -1.22 -38.46 -17.11
C THR A 8 -1.59 -37.48 -18.20
N THR A 9 -2.85 -37.53 -18.63
CA THR A 9 -3.43 -36.50 -19.45
C THR A 9 -3.66 -35.27 -18.57
N GLY A 10 -2.86 -34.25 -18.75
CA GLY A 10 -3.08 -32.94 -18.15
C GLY A 10 -4.39 -32.36 -18.68
N ALA A 11 -5.49 -32.61 -17.99
CA ALA A 11 -6.77 -32.02 -18.32
C ALA A 11 -6.71 -30.52 -18.07
N ALA A 12 -6.67 -29.73 -19.14
CA ALA A 12 -6.92 -28.29 -19.09
C ALA A 12 -8.29 -28.07 -18.44
N VAL A 13 -8.31 -27.46 -17.26
CA VAL A 13 -9.55 -27.09 -16.57
C VAL A 13 -10.35 -26.14 -17.48
N PRO A 14 -11.60 -26.46 -17.83
CA PRO A 14 -12.38 -25.64 -18.73
C PRO A 14 -12.57 -24.23 -18.16
N GLN A 15 -12.23 -23.22 -18.91
CA GLN A 15 -12.36 -21.79 -18.59
C GLN A 15 -13.81 -21.40 -18.19
N ALA A 16 -14.80 -22.21 -18.55
CA ALA A 16 -16.22 -22.07 -18.21
C ALA A 16 -16.52 -22.29 -16.71
N ALA A 17 -15.67 -22.98 -15.96
CA ALA A 17 -15.93 -23.25 -14.54
C ALA A 17 -15.71 -22.02 -13.65
N ALA A 18 -14.84 -21.08 -14.06
CA ALA A 18 -14.58 -19.85 -13.31
C ALA A 18 -15.67 -18.78 -13.45
N ASP A 19 -16.46 -18.83 -14.51
CA ASP A 19 -17.53 -17.86 -14.78
C ASP A 19 -18.83 -18.12 -14.01
N GLY A 20 -18.98 -19.30 -13.42
CA GLY A 20 -20.23 -19.78 -12.79
C GLY A 20 -20.40 -19.50 -11.30
N VAL A 21 -19.33 -19.20 -10.54
CA VAL A 21 -19.45 -18.98 -9.09
C VAL A 21 -19.86 -17.54 -8.83
N THR A 22 -21.16 -17.31 -8.67
CA THR A 22 -21.69 -15.99 -8.32
C THR A 22 -22.26 -16.03 -6.89
N ASN A 23 -21.85 -15.07 -6.07
CA ASN A 23 -22.45 -14.80 -4.77
C ASN A 23 -23.44 -13.62 -4.88
N PRO A 24 -24.77 -13.83 -4.86
CA PRO A 24 -25.73 -12.75 -5.07
C PRO A 24 -25.64 -11.61 -4.04
N LYS A 25 -25.17 -11.94 -2.82
CA LYS A 25 -24.96 -10.97 -1.74
C LYS A 25 -23.52 -10.40 -1.72
N GLY A 26 -22.69 -10.79 -2.69
CA GLY A 26 -21.30 -10.40 -2.76
C GLY A 26 -21.11 -8.96 -3.24
N ILE A 27 -19.90 -8.44 -3.00
CA ILE A 27 -19.47 -7.11 -3.45
C ILE A 27 -19.09 -7.14 -4.94
N GLY A 28 -19.59 -6.14 -5.69
CA GLY A 28 -19.28 -5.97 -7.13
C GLY A 28 -17.89 -5.37 -7.35
N LEU A 29 -17.45 -5.39 -8.63
CA LEU A 29 -16.12 -4.94 -9.04
C LEU A 29 -15.77 -3.55 -8.54
N PHE A 30 -16.62 -2.56 -8.72
CA PHE A 30 -16.35 -1.18 -8.31
C PHE A 30 -16.08 -1.06 -6.79
N ARG A 31 -16.95 -1.67 -5.97
CA ARG A 31 -16.76 -1.67 -4.50
C ARG A 31 -15.50 -2.44 -4.09
N MET A 32 -15.14 -3.48 -4.83
CA MET A 32 -13.91 -4.22 -4.58
C MET A 32 -12.67 -3.38 -4.92
N VAL A 33 -12.65 -2.71 -6.07
CA VAL A 33 -11.58 -1.78 -6.46
C VAL A 33 -11.39 -0.69 -5.42
N THR A 34 -12.46 -0.01 -5.02
CA THR A 34 -12.38 1.05 -4.00
C THR A 34 -11.91 0.53 -2.64
N THR A 35 -12.33 -0.67 -2.24
CA THR A 35 -11.86 -1.30 -1.01
C THR A 35 -10.35 -1.59 -1.08
N VAL A 36 -9.86 -2.15 -2.19
CA VAL A 36 -8.44 -2.46 -2.36
C VAL A 36 -7.60 -1.18 -2.39
N ILE A 37 -8.03 -0.15 -3.14
CA ILE A 37 -7.36 1.16 -3.11
C ILE A 37 -7.29 1.70 -1.67
N THR A 38 -8.37 1.58 -0.91
CA THR A 38 -8.43 2.02 0.49
C THR A 38 -7.48 1.23 1.39
N LEU A 39 -7.28 -0.06 1.13
CA LEU A 39 -6.34 -0.91 1.87
C LEU A 39 -4.88 -0.56 1.57
N ILE A 40 -4.55 -0.26 0.31
CA ILE A 40 -3.19 0.09 -0.10
C ILE A 40 -2.84 1.52 0.32
N VAL A 41 -3.72 2.49 0.07
CA VAL A 41 -3.46 3.91 0.41
C VAL A 41 -3.58 4.09 1.92
N GLY A 42 -2.47 3.94 2.61
CA GLY A 42 -2.31 4.18 4.05
C GLY A 42 -1.76 5.57 4.36
N ALA A 43 -1.25 5.75 5.58
CA ALA A 43 -0.61 7.00 6.01
C ALA A 43 0.72 7.27 5.28
N GLY A 44 1.39 6.23 4.79
CA GLY A 44 2.69 6.34 4.10
C GLY A 44 2.68 7.22 2.86
N VAL A 45 1.52 7.45 2.22
CA VAL A 45 1.42 8.36 1.07
C VAL A 45 1.77 9.81 1.45
N PHE A 46 1.53 10.21 2.70
CA PHE A 46 1.80 11.57 3.16
C PHE A 46 3.28 11.80 3.50
N SER A 47 4.03 10.76 3.86
CA SER A 47 5.46 10.82 4.16
C SER A 47 6.37 10.36 3.00
N LEU A 48 5.79 9.75 1.97
CA LEU A 48 6.46 9.03 0.89
C LEU A 48 7.69 9.77 0.30
N SER A 49 7.51 11.04 -0.06
CA SER A 49 8.59 11.82 -0.68
C SER A 49 9.63 12.27 0.35
N GLY A 50 9.20 12.57 1.58
CA GLY A 50 10.09 12.90 2.69
C GLY A 50 10.95 11.71 3.09
N ASP A 51 10.34 10.53 3.23
CA ASP A 51 11.06 9.30 3.61
C ASP A 51 12.10 8.91 2.55
N ALA A 52 11.75 9.02 1.26
CA ALA A 52 12.68 8.76 0.16
C ALA A 52 13.85 9.77 0.14
N ALA A 53 13.56 11.05 0.37
CA ALA A 53 14.57 12.10 0.48
C ALA A 53 15.44 11.91 1.72
N ALA A 54 14.86 11.59 2.89
CA ALA A 54 15.60 11.30 4.12
C ALA A 54 16.55 10.11 3.97
N GLY A 55 16.24 9.16 3.08
CA GLY A 55 17.14 8.09 2.65
C GLY A 55 18.29 8.56 1.75
N GLY A 56 18.45 9.86 1.51
CA GLY A 56 19.54 10.44 0.71
C GLY A 56 19.32 10.36 -0.80
N ALA A 57 18.18 9.84 -1.26
CA ALA A 57 17.94 9.56 -2.66
C ALA A 57 17.82 10.82 -3.52
N SER A 58 18.38 10.79 -4.75
CA SER A 58 18.16 11.76 -5.82
C SER A 58 16.85 11.42 -6.56
N GLY A 59 16.31 12.38 -7.30
CA GLY A 59 15.08 12.17 -8.08
C GLY A 59 15.20 11.01 -9.08
N TRP A 60 16.36 10.84 -9.75
CA TRP A 60 16.60 9.69 -10.63
C TRP A 60 16.60 8.36 -9.85
N ALA A 61 17.17 8.34 -8.64
CA ALA A 61 17.14 7.14 -7.81
C ALA A 61 15.71 6.81 -7.38
N ILE A 62 14.91 7.82 -6.98
CA ILE A 62 13.50 7.64 -6.63
C ILE A 62 12.68 7.12 -7.81
N LEU A 63 12.83 7.70 -9.00
CA LEU A 63 12.12 7.25 -10.20
C LEU A 63 12.54 5.84 -10.64
N THR A 64 13.82 5.51 -10.50
CA THR A 64 14.33 4.15 -10.77
C THR A 64 13.75 3.14 -9.78
N ALA A 65 13.72 3.49 -8.50
CA ALA A 65 13.09 2.68 -7.46
C ALA A 65 11.59 2.44 -7.74
N TRP A 66 10.86 3.47 -8.17
CA TRP A 66 9.47 3.32 -8.62
C TRP A 66 9.33 2.37 -9.81
N GLY A 67 10.22 2.49 -10.80
CA GLY A 67 10.22 1.59 -11.97
C GLY A 67 10.41 0.12 -11.59
N ILE A 68 11.41 -0.16 -10.76
CA ILE A 68 11.72 -1.52 -10.30
C ILE A 68 10.57 -2.06 -9.42
N SER A 69 10.12 -1.28 -8.45
CA SER A 69 9.04 -1.67 -7.54
C SER A 69 7.72 -1.89 -8.29
N ALA A 70 7.40 -1.03 -9.26
CA ALA A 70 6.20 -1.18 -10.08
C ALA A 70 6.22 -2.48 -10.88
N ILE A 71 7.35 -2.85 -11.48
CA ILE A 71 7.51 -4.12 -12.21
C ILE A 71 7.34 -5.30 -11.26
N GLY A 72 8.01 -5.27 -10.10
CA GLY A 72 7.92 -6.34 -9.10
C GLY A 72 6.49 -6.53 -8.58
N VAL A 73 5.84 -5.43 -8.19
CA VAL A 73 4.45 -5.46 -7.70
C VAL A 73 3.48 -5.86 -8.81
N PHE A 74 3.71 -5.42 -10.06
CA PHE A 74 2.91 -5.87 -11.20
C PHE A 74 2.99 -7.38 -11.40
N CYS A 75 4.17 -7.99 -11.30
CA CYS A 75 4.33 -9.44 -11.38
C CYS A 75 3.54 -10.14 -10.25
N LEU A 76 3.57 -9.59 -9.03
CA LEU A 76 2.78 -10.10 -7.91
C LEU A 76 1.27 -10.00 -8.19
N VAL A 77 0.81 -8.86 -8.71
CA VAL A 77 -0.59 -8.63 -9.11
C VAL A 77 -1.03 -9.64 -10.18
N MET A 78 -0.17 -9.90 -11.18
CA MET A 78 -0.45 -10.90 -12.21
C MET A 78 -0.51 -12.32 -11.65
N THR A 79 0.30 -12.63 -10.62
CA THR A 79 0.23 -13.89 -9.90
C THR A 79 -1.13 -14.02 -9.19
N PHE A 80 -1.58 -13.01 -8.47
CA PHE A 80 -2.90 -13.01 -7.84
C PHE A 80 -4.04 -13.10 -8.86
N PHE A 81 -3.90 -12.43 -9.99
CA PHE A 81 -4.85 -12.52 -11.10
C PHE A 81 -4.95 -13.95 -11.63
N ALA A 82 -3.81 -14.61 -11.87
CA ALA A 82 -3.78 -15.99 -12.35
C ALA A 82 -4.37 -16.96 -11.30
N LEU A 83 -3.95 -16.83 -10.03
CA LEU A 83 -4.44 -17.68 -8.95
C LEU A 83 -5.96 -17.54 -8.72
N SER A 84 -6.49 -16.34 -8.80
CA SER A 84 -7.93 -16.11 -8.67
C SER A 84 -8.78 -16.78 -9.77
N ARG A 85 -8.15 -17.09 -10.91
CA ARG A 85 -8.79 -17.80 -12.03
C ARG A 85 -8.59 -19.31 -11.98
N VAL A 86 -7.37 -19.74 -11.66
CA VAL A 86 -7.00 -21.16 -11.65
C VAL A 86 -7.52 -21.87 -10.40
N LYS A 87 -7.59 -21.16 -9.28
CA LYS A 87 -8.02 -21.70 -7.98
C LYS A 87 -9.09 -20.81 -7.34
N PRO A 88 -10.28 -20.67 -7.96
CA PRO A 88 -11.34 -19.78 -7.48
C PRO A 88 -11.95 -20.23 -6.15
N ASP A 89 -11.75 -21.51 -5.77
CA ASP A 89 -12.26 -22.09 -4.53
C ASP A 89 -11.43 -21.75 -3.30
N LEU A 90 -10.18 -21.31 -3.49
CA LEU A 90 -9.30 -20.91 -2.40
C LEU A 90 -9.65 -19.51 -1.91
N LYS A 91 -10.37 -19.44 -0.80
CA LYS A 91 -10.92 -18.21 -0.20
C LYS A 91 -10.27 -17.97 1.17
N GLY A 92 -9.04 -17.62 1.22
CA GLY A 92 -8.40 -17.44 2.52
C GLY A 92 -7.21 -16.48 2.50
N GLY A 93 -6.93 -15.89 1.34
CA GLY A 93 -5.80 -14.98 1.20
C GLY A 93 -4.51 -15.70 0.81
N ILE A 94 -3.39 -14.98 0.96
CA ILE A 94 -2.07 -15.40 0.48
C ILE A 94 -1.58 -16.70 1.12
N TYR A 95 -1.87 -16.89 2.42
CA TYR A 95 -1.45 -18.08 3.16
C TYR A 95 -2.14 -19.38 2.68
N THR A 96 -3.39 -19.28 2.21
CA THR A 96 -4.10 -20.43 1.64
C THR A 96 -3.45 -20.87 0.32
N TYR A 97 -3.03 -19.93 -0.51
CA TYR A 97 -2.27 -20.24 -1.72
C TYR A 97 -0.91 -20.89 -1.38
N ALA A 98 -0.21 -20.34 -0.38
CA ALA A 98 1.07 -20.88 0.06
C ALA A 98 0.93 -22.30 0.63
N ALA A 99 -0.08 -22.56 1.48
CA ALA A 99 -0.34 -23.88 2.04
C ALA A 99 -0.69 -24.92 0.96
N THR A 100 -1.55 -24.52 0.01
CA THR A 100 -1.98 -25.43 -1.07
C THR A 100 -0.86 -25.72 -2.07
N GLY A 101 0.03 -24.76 -2.34
CA GLY A 101 1.10 -24.92 -3.31
C GLY A 101 2.38 -25.52 -2.77
N PHE A 102 2.71 -25.27 -1.50
CA PHE A 102 4.01 -25.59 -0.91
C PHE A 102 3.92 -26.36 0.41
N GLY A 103 2.71 -26.67 0.87
CA GLY A 103 2.47 -27.38 2.10
C GLY A 103 2.31 -26.50 3.34
N ASP A 104 1.90 -27.14 4.45
CA ASP A 104 1.46 -26.47 5.67
C ASP A 104 2.54 -25.62 6.32
N PHE A 105 3.81 -26.05 6.25
CA PHE A 105 4.93 -25.29 6.82
C PHE A 105 5.07 -23.89 6.16
N LEU A 106 5.05 -23.83 4.82
CA LEU A 106 5.14 -22.54 4.10
C LEU A 106 3.84 -21.74 4.22
N GLY A 107 2.70 -22.41 4.30
CA GLY A 107 1.42 -21.78 4.61
C GLY A 107 1.43 -21.10 5.98
N PHE A 108 1.92 -21.78 7.02
CA PHE A 108 2.07 -21.23 8.37
C PHE A 108 3.05 -20.05 8.38
N ASN A 109 4.23 -20.18 7.78
CA ASN A 109 5.21 -19.08 7.71
C ASN A 109 4.65 -17.86 6.99
N SER A 110 3.88 -18.06 5.93
CA SER A 110 3.20 -16.96 5.21
C SER A 110 2.18 -16.24 6.11
N ALA A 111 1.36 -17.00 6.85
CA ALA A 111 0.38 -16.44 7.79
C ALA A 111 1.06 -15.70 8.94
N TRP A 112 2.10 -16.31 9.53
CA TRP A 112 2.88 -15.72 10.62
C TRP A 112 3.57 -14.43 10.19
N GLY A 113 4.28 -14.45 9.05
CA GLY A 113 4.96 -13.28 8.50
C GLY A 113 3.98 -12.14 8.18
N TYR A 114 2.81 -12.46 7.62
CA TYR A 114 1.76 -11.48 7.36
C TYR A 114 1.23 -10.85 8.66
N TRP A 115 1.01 -11.66 9.69
CA TRP A 115 0.55 -11.17 10.99
C TRP A 115 1.59 -10.25 11.64
N ILE A 116 2.87 -10.63 11.67
CA ILE A 116 3.97 -9.78 12.19
C ILE A 116 4.07 -8.48 11.39
N SER A 117 4.00 -8.55 10.06
CA SER A 117 4.01 -7.35 9.20
C SER A 117 2.86 -6.40 9.54
N ALA A 118 1.64 -6.91 9.69
CA ALA A 118 0.48 -6.11 10.05
C ALA A 118 0.63 -5.45 11.44
N LEU A 119 1.23 -6.17 12.41
CA LEU A 119 1.53 -5.64 13.72
C LEU A 119 2.52 -4.47 13.65
N LEU A 120 3.64 -4.65 12.94
CA LEU A 120 4.66 -3.62 12.77
C LEU A 120 4.11 -2.40 12.03
N CYS A 121 3.30 -2.60 10.97
CA CYS A 121 2.61 -1.52 10.29
C CYS A 121 1.68 -0.73 11.23
N THR A 122 0.95 -1.41 12.12
CA THR A 122 0.07 -0.76 13.09
C THR A 122 0.86 0.14 14.06
N VAL A 123 2.03 -0.32 14.51
CA VAL A 123 2.95 0.48 15.34
C VAL A 123 3.46 1.70 14.58
N SER A 124 3.92 1.51 13.34
CA SER A 124 4.42 2.59 12.49
C SER A 124 3.36 3.66 12.22
N PHE A 125 2.14 3.24 11.87
CA PHE A 125 1.02 4.18 11.67
C PHE A 125 0.63 4.91 12.95
N SER A 126 0.75 4.27 14.10
CA SER A 126 0.51 4.91 15.39
C SER A 126 1.56 5.99 15.67
N ALA A 127 2.83 5.71 15.41
CA ALA A 127 3.91 6.69 15.56
C ALA A 127 3.71 7.90 14.61
N LEU A 128 3.35 7.65 13.35
CA LEU A 128 3.01 8.71 12.39
C LEU A 128 1.82 9.57 12.85
N LEU A 129 0.77 8.94 13.40
CA LEU A 129 -0.41 9.64 13.92
C LEU A 129 -0.02 10.58 15.07
N PHE A 130 0.71 10.08 16.07
CA PHE A 130 1.09 10.87 17.24
C PHE A 130 2.20 11.87 16.91
N GLY A 131 3.07 11.58 15.93
CA GLY A 131 4.00 12.55 15.36
C GLY A 131 3.26 13.71 14.69
N ALA A 132 2.21 13.44 13.91
CA ALA A 132 1.39 14.50 13.33
C ALA A 132 0.59 15.28 14.39
N LEU A 133 0.09 14.60 15.43
CA LEU A 133 -0.62 15.25 16.54
C LEU A 133 0.29 16.14 17.40
N SER A 134 1.60 15.95 17.36
CA SER A 134 2.55 16.80 18.09
C SER A 134 2.52 18.25 17.64
N TYR A 135 2.09 18.53 16.40
CA TYR A 135 1.85 19.89 15.93
C TYR A 135 0.83 20.65 16.80
N PHE A 136 -0.22 19.96 17.27
CA PHE A 136 -1.24 20.54 18.14
C PHE A 136 -0.92 20.33 19.63
N PHE A 137 -0.28 19.22 19.96
CA PHE A 137 0.03 18.77 21.32
C PHE A 137 1.52 18.38 21.42
N PRO A 138 2.42 19.32 21.71
CA PRO A 138 3.88 19.07 21.77
C PRO A 138 4.30 17.95 22.71
N ILE A 139 3.43 17.54 23.63
CA ILE A 139 3.67 16.44 24.59
C ILE A 139 3.96 15.10 23.86
N PHE A 140 3.52 14.92 22.62
CA PHE A 140 3.72 13.69 21.86
C PHE A 140 5.09 13.61 21.15
N GLY A 141 5.83 14.74 21.07
CA GLY A 141 7.16 14.79 20.45
C GLY A 141 7.15 14.24 19.02
N ASN A 142 8.08 13.33 18.73
CA ASN A 142 8.16 12.65 17.44
C ASN A 142 7.21 11.43 17.29
N GLY A 143 6.24 11.26 18.18
CA GLY A 143 5.27 10.15 18.15
C GLY A 143 5.77 8.83 18.72
N THR A 144 6.97 8.79 19.31
CA THR A 144 7.58 7.56 19.86
C THR A 144 7.80 7.61 21.38
N ASN A 145 7.46 8.72 22.01
CA ASN A 145 7.60 8.87 23.46
C ASN A 145 6.49 8.11 24.24
N LEU A 146 6.63 8.03 25.56
CA LEU A 146 5.72 7.30 26.45
C LEU A 146 4.26 7.77 26.30
N TYR A 147 4.01 9.07 26.15
CA TYR A 147 2.66 9.61 26.01
C TYR A 147 2.02 9.19 24.69
N ALA A 148 2.80 9.19 23.61
CA ALA A 148 2.37 8.69 22.30
C ALA A 148 2.06 7.19 22.33
N VAL A 149 2.90 6.38 23.01
CA VAL A 149 2.67 4.93 23.17
C VAL A 149 1.40 4.65 23.96
N ILE A 150 1.15 5.38 25.05
CA ILE A 150 -0.09 5.21 25.82
C ILE A 150 -1.30 5.59 24.97
N GLY A 151 -1.26 6.75 24.31
CA GLY A 151 -2.34 7.19 23.42
C GLY A 151 -2.62 6.21 22.28
N ALA A 152 -1.58 5.71 21.63
CA ALA A 152 -1.68 4.71 20.58
C ALA A 152 -2.31 3.40 21.09
N SER A 153 -1.88 2.95 22.26
CA SER A 153 -2.45 1.75 22.91
C SER A 153 -3.94 1.92 23.19
N CYS A 154 -4.35 3.08 23.71
CA CYS A 154 -5.77 3.36 23.94
C CYS A 154 -6.59 3.30 22.65
N ILE A 155 -6.09 3.88 21.55
CA ILE A 155 -6.76 3.84 20.24
C ILE A 155 -6.84 2.41 19.71
N ILE A 156 -5.76 1.64 19.78
CA ILE A 156 -5.73 0.25 19.29
C ILE A 156 -6.72 -0.61 20.08
N TRP A 157 -6.76 -0.51 21.41
CA TRP A 157 -7.70 -1.25 22.24
C TRP A 157 -9.14 -0.83 21.99
N PHE A 158 -9.39 0.48 21.78
CA PHE A 158 -10.70 0.98 21.40
C PHE A 158 -11.19 0.36 20.07
N TYR A 159 -10.34 0.33 19.03
CA TYR A 159 -10.68 -0.32 17.78
C TYR A 159 -10.88 -1.83 17.94
N ALA A 160 -10.04 -2.51 18.69
CA ALA A 160 -10.19 -3.93 18.99
C ALA A 160 -11.54 -4.22 19.65
N PHE A 161 -11.95 -3.39 20.61
CA PHE A 161 -13.26 -3.46 21.25
C PHE A 161 -14.40 -3.24 20.25
N LEU A 162 -14.32 -2.24 19.38
CA LEU A 162 -15.33 -1.99 18.35
C LEU A 162 -15.48 -3.19 17.39
N VAL A 163 -14.36 -3.73 16.93
CA VAL A 163 -14.35 -4.89 16.03
C VAL A 163 -14.93 -6.13 16.71
N SER A 164 -14.61 -6.37 17.97
CA SER A 164 -15.13 -7.52 18.74
C SER A 164 -16.64 -7.47 18.94
N ARG A 165 -17.22 -6.28 18.94
CA ARG A 165 -18.69 -6.09 19.02
C ARG A 165 -19.42 -6.38 17.72
N GLY A 166 -18.71 -6.70 16.63
CA GLY A 166 -19.30 -7.05 15.34
C GLY A 166 -20.09 -5.92 14.68
N ILE A 167 -19.73 -4.68 14.93
CA ILE A 167 -20.51 -3.48 14.63
C ILE A 167 -20.56 -3.25 13.12
N SER A 168 -21.77 -3.18 12.57
CA SER A 168 -22.03 -2.64 11.22
C SER A 168 -21.55 -1.19 11.07
N GLU A 169 -21.39 -0.49 12.15
CA GLU A 169 -20.83 0.85 12.28
C GLU A 169 -19.36 0.96 11.86
N VAL A 170 -18.61 -0.13 11.86
CA VAL A 170 -17.26 -0.21 11.26
C VAL A 170 -17.30 0.24 9.78
N THR A 171 -18.41 0.03 9.08
CA THR A 171 -18.58 0.48 7.70
C THR A 171 -18.63 2.01 7.59
N LEU A 172 -19.34 2.68 8.52
CA LEU A 172 -19.39 4.14 8.57
C LEU A 172 -18.03 4.73 8.95
N ILE A 173 -17.40 4.18 9.98
CA ILE A 173 -16.05 4.59 10.42
C ILE A 173 -15.07 4.42 9.25
N ASN A 174 -15.11 3.29 8.55
CA ASN A 174 -14.23 3.06 7.40
C ASN A 174 -14.49 4.05 6.25
N ALA A 175 -15.74 4.43 6.00
CA ALA A 175 -16.08 5.45 5.03
C ALA A 175 -15.53 6.84 5.43
N VAL A 176 -15.68 7.23 6.69
CA VAL A 176 -15.12 8.49 7.22
C VAL A 176 -13.59 8.48 7.11
N ILE A 177 -12.92 7.41 7.53
CA ILE A 177 -11.47 7.26 7.40
C ILE A 177 -11.02 7.38 5.94
N THR A 178 -11.76 6.74 5.02
CA THR A 178 -11.45 6.79 3.58
C THR A 178 -11.55 8.21 3.05
N ILE A 179 -12.63 8.92 3.35
CA ILE A 179 -12.80 10.32 2.96
C ILE A 179 -11.68 11.18 3.57
N SER A 180 -11.41 11.02 4.87
CA SER A 180 -10.41 11.80 5.59
C SER A 180 -8.99 11.64 5.04
N LYS A 181 -8.64 10.53 4.42
CA LYS A 181 -7.32 10.35 3.81
C LYS A 181 -7.24 10.80 2.34
N PHE A 182 -8.33 10.61 1.57
CA PHE A 182 -8.32 11.00 0.16
C PHE A 182 -8.56 12.49 -0.05
N VAL A 183 -9.40 13.13 0.76
CA VAL A 183 -9.73 14.56 0.61
C VAL A 183 -8.48 15.46 0.77
N PRO A 184 -7.68 15.35 1.84
CA PRO A 184 -6.47 16.17 1.97
C PRO A 184 -5.46 15.89 0.85
N LEU A 185 -5.31 14.62 0.44
CA LEU A 185 -4.40 14.24 -0.62
C LEU A 185 -4.78 14.88 -1.96
N LEU A 186 -6.06 14.81 -2.32
CA LEU A 186 -6.57 15.43 -3.55
C LEU A 186 -6.50 16.96 -3.50
N ILE A 187 -6.84 17.56 -2.35
CA ILE A 187 -6.69 18.99 -2.14
C ILE A 187 -5.22 19.41 -2.33
N GLY A 188 -4.28 18.63 -1.76
CA GLY A 188 -2.85 18.90 -1.91
C GLY A 188 -2.38 18.87 -3.36
N ILE A 189 -2.74 17.82 -4.09
CA ILE A 189 -2.41 17.68 -5.52
C ILE A 189 -3.00 18.84 -6.33
N ILE A 190 -4.28 19.15 -6.10
CA ILE A 190 -4.98 20.24 -6.78
C ILE A 190 -4.34 21.59 -6.44
N ALA A 191 -4.03 21.84 -5.17
CA ALA A 191 -3.40 23.08 -4.73
C ALA A 191 -2.05 23.31 -5.41
N ILE A 192 -1.16 22.29 -5.42
CA ILE A 192 0.15 22.38 -6.09
C ILE A 192 0.00 22.77 -7.56
N ILE A 193 -0.99 22.17 -8.26
CA ILE A 193 -1.22 22.43 -9.69
C ILE A 193 -1.80 23.83 -9.92
N PHE A 194 -2.87 24.21 -9.16
CA PHE A 194 -3.59 25.48 -9.41
C PHE A 194 -2.84 26.70 -8.92
N ILE A 195 -2.08 26.61 -7.82
CA ILE A 195 -1.26 27.70 -7.30
C ILE A 195 0.04 27.86 -8.12
N GLY A 196 0.37 26.86 -8.96
CA GLY A 196 1.61 26.88 -9.74
C GLY A 196 2.86 26.68 -8.85
N ALA A 197 2.73 25.98 -7.75
CA ALA A 197 3.82 25.72 -6.81
C ALA A 197 4.90 24.78 -7.38
N PHE A 198 4.57 24.03 -8.41
CA PHE A 198 5.52 23.18 -9.12
C PHE A 198 6.47 24.06 -9.95
N LYS A 199 7.76 24.02 -9.59
CA LYS A 199 8.85 24.75 -10.26
C LYS A 199 9.71 23.76 -11.06
N PRO A 200 9.70 23.82 -12.41
CA PRO A 200 10.50 22.92 -13.24
C PRO A 200 12.00 22.95 -12.90
N ASP A 201 12.54 24.12 -12.54
CA ASP A 201 13.96 24.26 -12.19
C ASP A 201 14.32 23.46 -10.93
N ILE A 202 13.46 23.50 -9.91
CA ILE A 202 13.64 22.70 -8.68
C ILE A 202 13.54 21.21 -9.01
N PHE A 203 12.55 20.83 -9.81
CA PHE A 203 12.39 19.43 -10.23
C PHE A 203 13.64 18.93 -10.96
N ILE A 204 14.15 19.67 -11.94
CA ILE A 204 15.36 19.31 -12.71
C ILE A 204 16.56 19.20 -11.80
N ALA A 205 16.75 20.15 -10.88
CA ALA A 205 17.84 20.11 -9.91
C ALA A 205 17.76 18.87 -9.02
N ASN A 206 16.57 18.55 -8.53
CA ASN A 206 16.31 17.37 -7.71
C ASN A 206 16.55 16.03 -8.44
N LEU A 207 16.44 16.00 -9.77
CA LEU A 207 16.72 14.76 -10.52
C LEU A 207 18.16 14.27 -10.31
N THR A 208 19.12 15.19 -10.24
CA THR A 208 20.55 14.85 -10.14
C THR A 208 21.12 15.03 -8.75
N THR A 209 20.49 15.86 -7.92
CA THR A 209 20.98 16.17 -6.57
C THR A 209 20.11 15.46 -5.54
N GLY A 210 20.70 14.49 -4.84
CA GLY A 210 20.05 13.83 -3.69
C GLY A 210 20.22 14.65 -2.41
N ALA A 211 19.51 14.28 -1.36
CA ALA A 211 19.67 14.87 -0.04
C ALA A 211 21.06 14.51 0.56
N ASP A 212 21.62 13.36 0.21
CA ASP A 212 22.97 12.97 0.55
C ASP A 212 23.80 12.65 -0.72
N PRO A 213 24.61 13.60 -1.21
CA PRO A 213 25.44 13.39 -2.39
C PRO A 213 26.59 12.37 -2.19
N SER A 214 26.87 11.94 -0.96
CA SER A 214 27.95 10.99 -0.67
C SER A 214 27.57 9.54 -0.97
N LEU A 215 26.27 9.24 -1.06
CA LEU A 215 25.76 7.89 -1.33
C LEU A 215 25.92 7.51 -2.81
N ALA A 216 26.37 6.29 -3.06
CA ALA A 216 26.39 5.73 -4.39
C ALA A 216 24.95 5.59 -4.94
N PHE A 217 24.78 5.74 -6.26
CA PHE A 217 23.45 5.70 -6.89
C PHE A 217 22.66 4.41 -6.57
N VAL A 218 23.36 3.26 -6.49
CA VAL A 218 22.72 1.97 -6.16
C VAL A 218 22.18 1.99 -4.73
N ASP A 219 22.90 2.56 -3.77
CA ASP A 219 22.46 2.66 -2.38
C ASP A 219 21.26 3.61 -2.26
N GLN A 220 21.26 4.72 -3.01
CA GLN A 220 20.13 5.62 -3.10
C GLN A 220 18.88 4.91 -3.66
N VAL A 221 19.03 4.10 -4.71
CA VAL A 221 17.92 3.30 -5.26
C VAL A 221 17.44 2.29 -4.23
N GLN A 222 18.33 1.62 -3.52
CA GLN A 222 17.98 0.62 -2.52
C GLN A 222 17.18 1.23 -1.37
N THR A 223 17.60 2.37 -0.84
CA THR A 223 16.85 3.08 0.22
C THR A 223 15.49 3.55 -0.26
N ALA A 224 15.39 4.12 -1.47
CA ALA A 224 14.14 4.52 -2.05
C ALA A 224 13.21 3.32 -2.35
N MET A 225 13.76 2.15 -2.72
CA MET A 225 12.97 0.92 -2.91
C MET A 225 12.31 0.44 -1.62
N MET A 226 12.93 0.61 -0.47
CA MET A 226 12.30 0.25 0.82
C MET A 226 11.00 1.02 1.01
N VAL A 227 10.98 2.30 0.67
CA VAL A 227 9.77 3.14 0.72
C VAL A 227 8.75 2.75 -0.34
N THR A 228 9.19 2.62 -1.61
CA THR A 228 8.27 2.35 -2.73
C THR A 228 7.65 0.96 -2.69
N ILE A 229 8.33 -0.05 -2.10
CA ILE A 229 7.75 -1.38 -1.88
C ILE A 229 6.78 -1.35 -0.70
N TRP A 230 7.17 -0.67 0.40
CA TRP A 230 6.35 -0.61 1.61
C TRP A 230 4.96 -0.02 1.37
N VAL A 231 4.85 1.03 0.56
CA VAL A 231 3.55 1.69 0.31
C VAL A 231 2.57 0.85 -0.52
N PHE A 232 3.01 -0.25 -1.12
CA PHE A 232 2.13 -1.21 -1.81
C PHE A 232 1.59 -2.33 -0.91
N ILE A 233 1.95 -2.37 0.37
CA ILE A 233 1.35 -3.29 1.33
C ILE A 233 -0.16 -3.03 1.35
N GLY A 234 -0.95 -4.10 1.25
CA GLY A 234 -2.42 -4.05 1.09
C GLY A 234 -2.89 -4.44 -0.31
N ILE A 235 -1.97 -4.58 -1.30
CA ILE A 235 -2.32 -5.02 -2.66
C ILE A 235 -2.96 -6.43 -2.66
N GLU A 236 -2.60 -7.25 -1.69
CA GLU A 236 -3.16 -8.58 -1.44
C GLU A 236 -4.60 -8.52 -0.90
N GLY A 237 -5.08 -7.35 -0.54
CA GLY A 237 -6.39 -7.15 0.07
C GLY A 237 -7.55 -7.69 -0.77
N ALA A 238 -7.46 -7.61 -2.12
CA ALA A 238 -8.46 -8.20 -3.00
C ALA A 238 -8.56 -9.72 -2.84
N VAL A 239 -7.41 -10.39 -2.65
CA VAL A 239 -7.34 -11.83 -2.43
C VAL A 239 -7.86 -12.18 -1.04
N ALA A 240 -7.50 -11.38 -0.04
CA ALA A 240 -7.99 -11.57 1.33
C ALA A 240 -9.52 -11.48 1.44
N ILE A 241 -10.16 -10.59 0.64
CA ILE A 241 -11.62 -10.44 0.61
C ILE A 241 -12.29 -11.24 -0.52
N SER A 242 -11.57 -12.11 -1.20
CA SER A 242 -12.08 -12.89 -2.35
C SER A 242 -13.37 -13.66 -2.06
N GLY A 243 -13.52 -14.18 -0.85
CA GLY A 243 -14.74 -14.86 -0.39
C GLY A 243 -16.00 -13.99 -0.37
N ARG A 244 -15.84 -12.66 -0.39
CA ARG A 244 -16.95 -11.68 -0.45
C ARG A 244 -17.22 -11.18 -1.87
N ALA A 245 -16.44 -11.58 -2.87
CA ALA A 245 -16.64 -11.17 -4.24
C ALA A 245 -17.97 -11.69 -4.81
N LYS A 246 -18.67 -10.85 -5.58
CA LYS A 246 -19.87 -11.27 -6.32
C LYS A 246 -19.50 -12.28 -7.42
N LYS A 247 -18.37 -12.08 -8.09
CA LYS A 247 -17.83 -12.99 -9.10
C LYS A 247 -16.36 -13.23 -8.81
N ALA A 248 -15.90 -14.47 -8.80
CA ALA A 248 -14.49 -14.81 -8.55
C ALA A 248 -13.53 -14.09 -9.50
N LYS A 249 -13.89 -13.95 -10.79
CA LYS A 249 -13.10 -13.23 -11.79
C LYS A 249 -12.91 -11.73 -11.52
N ASP A 250 -13.74 -11.14 -10.68
CA ASP A 250 -13.64 -9.71 -10.35
C ASP A 250 -12.48 -9.44 -9.39
N VAL A 251 -12.01 -10.44 -8.63
CA VAL A 251 -10.89 -10.33 -7.70
C VAL A 251 -9.62 -9.86 -8.41
N GLY A 252 -9.18 -10.62 -9.42
CA GLY A 252 -7.97 -10.28 -10.17
C GLY A 252 -8.10 -8.96 -10.94
N LYS A 253 -9.28 -8.68 -11.51
CA LYS A 253 -9.54 -7.39 -12.18
C LYS A 253 -9.46 -6.23 -11.21
N ALA A 254 -10.04 -6.38 -10.03
CA ALA A 254 -9.99 -5.36 -8.99
C ALA A 254 -8.55 -5.06 -8.55
N THR A 255 -7.72 -6.10 -8.40
CA THR A 255 -6.31 -5.93 -8.04
C THR A 255 -5.54 -5.14 -9.10
N ILE A 256 -5.70 -5.47 -10.39
CA ILE A 256 -5.02 -4.76 -11.49
C ILE A 256 -5.45 -3.29 -11.56
N ILE A 257 -6.76 -3.02 -11.51
CA ILE A 257 -7.27 -1.65 -11.58
C ILE A 257 -6.80 -0.84 -10.38
N ALA A 258 -6.88 -1.42 -9.18
CA ALA A 258 -6.41 -0.77 -7.95
C ALA A 258 -4.90 -0.47 -8.03
N PHE A 259 -4.09 -1.41 -8.51
CA PHE A 259 -2.66 -1.22 -8.68
C PHE A 259 -2.35 -0.04 -9.61
N ILE A 260 -3.00 0.03 -10.79
CA ILE A 260 -2.77 1.12 -11.75
C ILE A 260 -3.17 2.47 -11.14
N CYS A 261 -4.34 2.54 -10.48
CA CYS A 261 -4.80 3.77 -9.84
C CYS A 261 -3.84 4.24 -8.74
N VAL A 262 -3.41 3.32 -7.88
CA VAL A 262 -2.53 3.65 -6.76
C VAL A 262 -1.12 4.00 -7.23
N LEU A 263 -0.57 3.27 -8.21
CA LEU A 263 0.73 3.59 -8.81
C LEU A 263 0.72 5.00 -9.42
N THR A 264 -0.34 5.33 -10.18
CA THR A 264 -0.49 6.67 -10.76
C THR A 264 -0.56 7.73 -9.68
N LEU A 265 -1.33 7.50 -8.62
CA LEU A 265 -1.44 8.42 -7.49
C LEU A 265 -0.08 8.66 -6.81
N TYR A 266 0.64 7.58 -6.49
CA TYR A 266 1.93 7.66 -5.80
C TYR A 266 3.01 8.33 -6.66
N LEU A 267 3.07 8.01 -7.95
CA LEU A 267 3.97 8.70 -8.89
C LEU A 267 3.63 10.19 -8.98
N THR A 268 2.34 10.55 -9.05
CA THR A 268 1.90 11.94 -9.08
C THR A 268 2.36 12.68 -7.82
N VAL A 269 2.13 12.10 -6.63
CA VAL A 269 2.59 12.70 -5.36
C VAL A 269 4.10 12.85 -5.33
N SER A 270 4.86 11.81 -5.71
CA SER A 270 6.33 11.86 -5.73
C SER A 270 6.87 12.94 -6.67
N ILE A 271 6.35 13.00 -7.90
CA ILE A 271 6.80 13.97 -8.90
C ILE A 271 6.44 15.41 -8.47
N LEU A 272 5.22 15.63 -8.00
CA LEU A 272 4.79 16.96 -7.56
C LEU A 272 5.60 17.43 -6.35
N SER A 273 5.84 16.59 -5.36
CA SER A 273 6.64 16.96 -4.19
C SER A 273 8.08 17.34 -4.56
N MET A 274 8.70 16.62 -5.52
CA MET A 274 10.04 16.96 -6.02
C MET A 274 10.08 18.28 -6.80
N GLY A 275 8.95 18.78 -7.28
CA GLY A 275 8.87 20.07 -7.96
C GLY A 275 8.55 21.26 -7.04
N VAL A 276 8.16 21.01 -5.80
CA VAL A 276 7.80 22.08 -4.85
C VAL A 276 9.00 22.60 -4.09
N MET A 277 9.88 21.71 -3.62
CA MET A 277 11.04 22.08 -2.80
C MET A 277 12.26 21.18 -3.05
N PRO A 278 13.48 21.63 -2.68
CA PRO A 278 14.69 20.82 -2.75
C PRO A 278 14.58 19.56 -1.89
N LEU A 279 15.13 18.42 -2.38
CA LEU A 279 15.14 17.15 -1.63
C LEU A 279 15.84 17.26 -0.28
N SER A 280 16.87 18.11 -0.16
CA SER A 280 17.55 18.36 1.12
C SER A 280 16.65 19.03 2.16
N GLU A 281 15.71 19.87 1.74
CA GLU A 281 14.72 20.47 2.63
C GLU A 281 13.62 19.46 2.95
N LEU A 282 13.15 18.72 1.92
CA LEU A 282 12.12 17.69 2.06
C LEU A 282 12.53 16.57 3.02
N ALA A 283 13.82 16.21 3.03
CA ALA A 283 14.40 15.22 3.94
C ALA A 283 14.36 15.65 5.42
N ASN A 284 14.40 16.96 5.67
CA ASN A 284 14.38 17.52 7.02
C ASN A 284 12.98 17.87 7.55
N LEU A 285 11.95 17.68 6.72
CA LEU A 285 10.59 17.90 7.17
C LEU A 285 10.15 16.82 8.16
N GLU A 286 9.73 17.24 9.33
CA GLU A 286 9.04 16.35 10.25
C GLU A 286 7.69 15.94 9.66
N ASN A 287 7.32 14.67 9.83
CA ASN A 287 6.08 14.11 9.25
C ASN A 287 4.81 14.89 9.66
N PRO A 288 3.84 15.01 8.73
CA PRO A 288 3.80 14.49 7.35
C PRO A 288 4.38 15.48 6.33
N ALA A 289 5.42 15.07 5.61
CA ALA A 289 6.12 15.90 4.63
C ALA A 289 5.20 16.55 3.58
N LEU A 290 4.17 15.84 3.09
CA LEU A 290 3.22 16.39 2.12
C LEU A 290 2.39 17.56 2.70
N ALA A 291 1.93 17.44 3.95
CA ALA A 291 1.17 18.51 4.60
C ALA A 291 2.03 19.76 4.82
N LEU A 292 3.29 19.58 5.22
CA LEU A 292 4.23 20.67 5.43
C LEU A 292 4.67 21.31 4.12
N SER A 293 4.84 20.53 3.04
CA SER A 293 5.10 21.11 1.71
C SER A 293 3.97 22.01 1.22
N LEU A 294 2.73 21.76 1.65
CA LEU A 294 1.57 22.61 1.37
C LEU A 294 1.55 23.90 2.18
N ILE A 295 2.14 23.91 3.39
CA ILE A 295 2.23 25.11 4.23
C ILE A 295 3.27 26.11 3.67
N HIS A 296 4.26 25.62 2.93
CA HIS A 296 5.28 26.43 2.29
C HIS A 296 4.85 27.01 0.93
N ILE A 297 3.62 26.72 0.48
CA ILE A 297 2.99 27.29 -0.72
C ILE A 297 2.16 28.52 -0.35
#